data_f54a0ecc89a5134e0de92a21bc42f465
#
_entry.id   f54a0ecc89a5134e0de92a21bc42f465
#
_cell.length_a   1.000
_cell.length_b   1.000
_cell.length_c   1.000
_cell.angle_alpha   90.00
_cell.angle_beta   90.00
_cell.angle_gamma   90.00
#
_symmetry.space_group_name_H-M   'P 1'
#
loop_
_entity.id
_entity.type
_entity.pdbx_description
1 polymer ?
#
loop_
_entity_poly.entity_id
_entity_poly.type
_entity_poly.pdbx_seq_one_letter_code
_entity_poly.pdbx_strand_id
1 'polypeptide(L)'
;MRAVVESTGRDDYLIICLTTRWRSRISGRLLRIETITDGNLRNRLPCDAILIGLQTSQWHGPSSRAAVGSERIPRLQVGFEEIGNLKLSFTAYSNPGNFLRIAAKLLPWLWGSTAFAFALGLFGTFAAPPDYQQGETVRIMYIHVPAAWTAMLAYTFMAVSALGSLVWRHPLADATQRAAAPLGAAFTLVCLVTGSLWGKPMWGTYWVWDARLTSVLVLFLIYLGLIALWQTIEDPSRAARAVSIMTLVGFINMPIVKFSVDWWNTLHQPASVFRMEGSAIAGSMLWPLIVMGLAYTLLFVTLHVMAVRNEIMRRRSRRLAITLAAAGEPAMARMLPAEVAS
;
A
#
# COMPACT_ATOMS: atom_id res chain seq x y z
N MET A 1 -18.12 20.27 -13.17
CA MET A 1 -17.41 19.92 -14.41
C MET A 1 -18.29 20.29 -15.60
N ARG A 2 -17.91 21.25 -16.43
CA ARG A 2 -18.67 21.58 -17.65
C ARG A 2 -17.94 20.96 -18.82
N ALA A 3 -18.60 20.09 -19.57
CA ALA A 3 -18.11 19.63 -20.85
C ALA A 3 -18.68 20.57 -21.92
N VAL A 4 -17.82 21.22 -22.69
CA VAL A 4 -18.23 21.97 -23.88
C VAL A 4 -18.01 21.04 -25.05
N VAL A 5 -19.07 20.72 -25.76
CA VAL A 5 -19.06 19.89 -26.96
C VAL A 5 -19.24 20.85 -28.13
N GLU A 6 -18.22 20.99 -28.96
CA GLU A 6 -18.27 21.79 -30.18
C GLU A 6 -18.05 20.86 -31.38
N SER A 7 -19.01 20.83 -32.30
CA SER A 7 -18.93 20.06 -33.54
C SER A 7 -18.33 20.97 -34.61
N THR A 8 -17.14 20.66 -35.10
CA THR A 8 -16.59 21.29 -36.30
C THR A 8 -17.09 20.51 -37.54
N GLY A 9 -17.82 21.16 -38.41
CA GLY A 9 -18.54 20.61 -39.54
C GLY A 9 -17.72 20.04 -40.70
N ARG A 10 -16.56 19.45 -40.45
CA ARG A 10 -15.80 18.61 -41.39
C ARG A 10 -15.03 17.58 -40.59
N ASP A 11 -15.34 16.34 -40.89
CA ASP A 11 -14.78 15.13 -40.32
C ASP A 11 -15.28 14.78 -38.89
N ASP A 12 -15.63 13.50 -38.68
CA ASP A 12 -16.30 12.91 -37.51
C ASP A 12 -15.48 12.97 -36.20
N TYR A 13 -15.15 14.18 -35.73
CA TYR A 13 -14.42 14.38 -34.47
C TYR A 13 -15.29 15.11 -33.46
N LEU A 14 -15.38 14.53 -32.29
CA LEU A 14 -16.01 15.13 -31.11
C LEU A 14 -14.92 15.67 -30.19
N ILE A 15 -14.86 16.99 -30.01
CA ILE A 15 -13.90 17.62 -29.07
C ILE A 15 -14.55 17.63 -27.69
N ILE A 16 -14.01 16.84 -26.76
CA ILE A 16 -14.42 16.85 -25.37
C ILE A 16 -13.31 17.45 -24.53
N CYS A 17 -13.52 18.67 -24.05
CA CYS A 17 -12.62 19.32 -23.10
C CYS A 17 -12.84 18.74 -21.68
N LEU A 18 -11.93 17.89 -21.21
CA LEU A 18 -11.97 17.34 -19.86
C LEU A 18 -10.98 18.11 -18.97
N THR A 19 -11.48 19.02 -18.18
CA THR A 19 -10.71 19.66 -17.11
C THR A 19 -10.60 18.73 -15.90
N THR A 20 -9.76 17.71 -15.94
CA THR A 20 -9.45 16.70 -14.90
C THR A 20 -10.10 15.33 -15.09
N ARG A 21 -9.22 14.35 -15.24
CA ARG A 21 -9.30 12.89 -15.00
C ARG A 21 -10.65 12.30 -14.62
N TRP A 22 -11.34 11.60 -15.54
CA TRP A 22 -12.20 10.47 -15.17
C TRP A 22 -12.42 9.49 -16.34
N ARG A 23 -12.45 8.17 -16.00
CA ARG A 23 -12.88 7.09 -16.90
C ARG A 23 -14.37 6.84 -16.68
N SER A 24 -15.16 6.79 -17.73
CA SER A 24 -16.46 6.13 -17.70
C SER A 24 -16.49 5.04 -18.77
N ARG A 25 -17.06 3.89 -18.41
CA ARG A 25 -17.37 2.80 -19.32
C ARG A 25 -18.65 3.15 -20.07
N ILE A 26 -18.63 3.26 -21.38
CA ILE A 26 -19.82 3.29 -22.22
C ILE A 26 -19.81 2.01 -23.06
N SER A 27 -20.93 1.31 -23.06
CA SER A 27 -21.18 -0.02 -23.61
C SER A 27 -20.56 -0.24 -25.00
N GLY A 28 -19.67 -1.22 -25.09
CA GLY A 28 -19.43 -2.01 -26.30
C GLY A 28 -18.64 -1.38 -27.44
N ARG A 29 -18.09 -0.15 -27.35
CA ARG A 29 -17.29 0.48 -28.41
C ARG A 29 -15.91 0.88 -27.92
N LEU A 30 -14.89 0.52 -28.71
CA LEU A 30 -13.50 0.92 -28.47
C LEU A 30 -13.33 2.43 -28.74
N LEU A 31 -12.96 3.18 -27.71
CA LEU A 31 -12.56 4.58 -27.79
C LEU A 31 -11.04 4.65 -27.98
N ARG A 32 -10.60 5.12 -29.14
CA ARG A 32 -9.18 5.45 -29.39
C ARG A 32 -8.92 6.88 -28.94
N ILE A 33 -8.00 7.03 -28.00
CA ILE A 33 -7.57 8.35 -27.50
C ILE A 33 -6.25 8.68 -28.18
N GLU A 34 -6.25 9.67 -29.06
CA GLU A 34 -5.03 10.24 -29.63
C GLU A 34 -4.80 11.63 -29.01
N THR A 35 -3.62 11.83 -28.47
CA THR A 35 -3.17 13.16 -28.05
C THR A 35 -2.57 13.86 -29.25
N ILE A 36 -3.22 14.89 -29.78
CA ILE A 36 -2.67 15.71 -30.84
C ILE A 36 -1.90 16.84 -30.17
N THR A 37 -0.58 16.82 -30.31
CA THR A 37 0.31 17.92 -29.96
C THR A 37 0.48 18.84 -31.20
N ASP A 38 -0.55 19.56 -31.57
CA ASP A 38 -0.44 20.61 -32.58
C ASP A 38 -0.20 21.95 -31.85
N GLY A 39 1.00 22.51 -32.08
CA GLY A 39 1.46 23.74 -31.43
C GLY A 39 0.60 24.99 -31.69
N ASN A 40 -0.31 24.95 -32.68
CA ASN A 40 -1.15 26.08 -33.06
C ASN A 40 -2.48 26.16 -32.27
N LEU A 41 -2.91 25.07 -31.63
CA LEU A 41 -4.13 25.01 -30.78
C LEU A 41 -3.88 25.38 -29.32
N ARG A 42 -2.63 25.31 -28.87
CA ARG A 42 -2.22 25.60 -27.50
C ARG A 42 -2.49 27.05 -27.05
N ASN A 43 -2.54 27.98 -27.98
CA ASN A 43 -2.74 29.41 -27.68
C ASN A 43 -4.21 29.85 -27.66
N ARG A 44 -5.18 28.95 -27.91
CA ARG A 44 -6.61 29.31 -27.99
C ARG A 44 -7.49 28.60 -26.97
N LEU A 45 -6.96 27.60 -26.23
CA LEU A 45 -7.74 26.84 -25.23
C LEU A 45 -7.03 26.85 -23.87
N PRO A 46 -7.72 27.17 -22.78
CA PRO A 46 -7.13 27.26 -21.44
C PRO A 46 -6.93 25.90 -20.73
N CYS A 47 -7.01 24.78 -21.44
CA CYS A 47 -6.89 23.43 -20.86
C CYS A 47 -6.37 22.44 -21.91
N ASP A 48 -5.68 21.39 -21.45
CA ASP A 48 -5.25 20.27 -22.29
C ASP A 48 -6.45 19.58 -22.92
N ALA A 49 -6.65 19.76 -24.21
CA ALA A 49 -7.73 19.15 -24.97
C ALA A 49 -7.33 17.73 -25.41
N ILE A 50 -8.16 16.74 -25.09
CA ILE A 50 -8.02 15.38 -25.58
C ILE A 50 -9.04 15.16 -26.69
N LEU A 51 -8.55 14.92 -27.90
CA LEU A 51 -9.38 14.56 -29.05
C LEU A 51 -9.72 13.06 -28.98
N ILE A 52 -10.99 12.75 -28.96
CA ILE A 52 -11.49 11.37 -29.00
C ILE A 52 -12.12 11.14 -30.38
N GLY A 53 -11.42 10.39 -31.26
CA GLY A 53 -11.94 9.96 -32.54
C GLY A 53 -12.89 8.76 -32.37
N LEU A 54 -14.09 8.86 -32.89
CA LEU A 54 -15.03 7.74 -33.05
C LEU A 54 -14.85 7.17 -34.46
N GLN A 55 -14.15 6.05 -34.60
CA GLN A 55 -14.08 5.35 -35.87
C GLN A 55 -15.28 4.40 -35.99
N THR A 56 -16.27 4.80 -36.76
CA THR A 56 -17.37 3.92 -37.16
C THR A 56 -16.98 3.19 -38.44
N SER A 57 -16.44 2.00 -38.31
CA SER A 57 -16.31 1.06 -39.43
C SER A 57 -17.66 0.38 -39.67
N GLN A 58 -18.27 0.69 -40.78
CA GLN A 58 -19.31 0.08 -41.61
C GLN A 58 -20.43 1.00 -41.93
N TRP A 59 -20.36 1.55 -43.14
CA TRP A 59 -21.55 1.78 -43.93
C TRP A 59 -21.26 1.59 -45.43
N HIS A 60 -21.76 0.53 -46.01
CA HIS A 60 -21.96 0.39 -47.44
C HIS A 60 -23.48 0.42 -47.69
N GLY A 61 -23.91 1.37 -48.45
CA GLY A 61 -25.28 1.38 -48.96
C GLY A 61 -25.65 2.67 -49.67
N PRO A 62 -26.48 2.63 -50.69
CA PRO A 62 -26.52 3.63 -51.76
C PRO A 62 -27.40 4.82 -51.47
N SER A 63 -27.03 5.93 -52.12
CA SER A 63 -27.76 7.14 -52.46
C SER A 63 -29.28 7.19 -52.17
N SER A 64 -29.67 8.06 -51.26
CA SER A 64 -30.91 8.84 -51.40
C SER A 64 -30.82 10.13 -50.57
N ARG A 65 -30.99 11.27 -51.26
CA ARG A 65 -31.18 12.58 -50.64
C ARG A 65 -32.48 12.54 -49.82
N ALA A 66 -32.36 12.67 -48.51
CA ALA A 66 -33.47 12.96 -47.64
C ALA A 66 -33.11 14.09 -46.69
N ALA A 67 -34.04 15.03 -46.54
CA ALA A 67 -33.91 16.26 -45.79
C ALA A 67 -33.51 16.06 -44.36
N VAL A 68 -32.48 16.82 -43.91
CA VAL A 68 -32.08 16.89 -42.52
C VAL A 68 -33.11 17.71 -41.76
N GLY A 69 -34.03 17.00 -41.09
CA GLY A 69 -34.85 17.57 -40.03
C GLY A 69 -34.00 17.88 -38.82
N SER A 70 -34.13 19.08 -38.27
CA SER A 70 -33.49 19.51 -37.05
C SER A 70 -34.01 18.72 -35.84
N GLU A 71 -33.56 17.51 -35.65
CA GLU A 71 -33.79 16.79 -34.38
C GLU A 71 -32.93 17.37 -33.29
N ARG A 72 -33.57 17.97 -32.29
CA ARG A 72 -32.90 18.44 -31.05
C ARG A 72 -32.24 17.26 -30.38
N ILE A 73 -30.93 17.28 -30.35
CA ILE A 73 -30.15 16.33 -29.55
C ILE A 73 -30.59 16.45 -28.08
N PRO A 74 -31.06 15.35 -27.44
CA PRO A 74 -31.42 15.40 -26.03
C PRO A 74 -30.22 15.81 -25.19
N ARG A 75 -30.35 16.91 -24.44
CA ARG A 75 -29.37 17.31 -23.46
C ARG A 75 -29.25 16.17 -22.42
N LEU A 76 -28.14 15.48 -22.43
CA LEU A 76 -27.73 14.61 -21.33
C LEU A 76 -27.52 15.49 -20.08
N GLN A 77 -28.58 15.62 -19.28
CA GLN A 77 -28.45 16.14 -17.91
C GLN A 77 -27.78 15.04 -17.08
N VAL A 78 -26.47 15.14 -16.96
CA VAL A 78 -25.76 14.41 -15.92
C VAL A 78 -26.03 15.18 -14.63
N GLY A 79 -26.93 14.67 -13.82
CA GLY A 79 -27.23 15.19 -12.51
C GLY A 79 -25.98 15.04 -11.62
N PHE A 80 -25.33 16.15 -11.34
CA PHE A 80 -24.36 16.28 -10.27
C PHE A 80 -25.09 16.69 -8.99
N GLU A 81 -25.79 15.75 -8.38
CA GLU A 81 -26.17 15.90 -6.99
C GLU A 81 -25.07 15.35 -6.09
N GLU A 82 -24.75 16.17 -5.08
CA GLU A 82 -24.03 15.85 -3.86
C GLU A 82 -22.50 15.71 -3.92
N ILE A 83 -21.83 16.87 -4.02
CA ILE A 83 -20.63 17.12 -3.23
C ILE A 83 -21.07 17.80 -1.90
N GLY A 84 -21.73 17.07 -1.07
CA GLY A 84 -22.23 17.63 0.18
C GLY A 84 -22.74 16.55 1.11
N ASN A 85 -21.92 15.60 1.47
CA ASN A 85 -22.00 14.84 2.72
C ASN A 85 -20.83 13.85 2.68
N LEU A 86 -19.74 14.17 3.37
CA LEU A 86 -18.70 13.22 3.70
C LEU A 86 -19.29 12.24 4.73
N LYS A 87 -20.27 11.44 4.34
CA LYS A 87 -20.56 10.20 5.05
C LYS A 87 -19.28 9.38 4.94
N LEU A 88 -18.58 9.23 6.05
CA LEU A 88 -17.50 8.28 6.29
C LEU A 88 -18.05 6.87 6.07
N SER A 89 -18.40 6.55 4.84
CA SER A 89 -18.83 5.21 4.46
C SER A 89 -17.56 4.39 4.34
N PHE A 90 -17.46 3.31 5.06
CA PHE A 90 -16.39 2.32 4.97
C PHE A 90 -16.08 1.93 3.52
N THR A 91 -17.07 1.95 2.63
CA THR A 91 -16.95 1.71 1.18
C THR A 91 -16.15 2.79 0.45
N ALA A 92 -16.12 4.04 0.93
CA ALA A 92 -15.33 5.10 0.32
C ALA A 92 -13.82 4.89 0.55
N TYR A 93 -13.43 4.34 1.71
CA TYR A 93 -12.02 3.98 2.01
C TYR A 93 -11.60 2.68 1.32
N SER A 94 -12.55 1.85 0.92
CA SER A 94 -12.33 0.62 0.18
C SER A 94 -11.83 0.82 -1.25
N ASN A 95 -11.94 2.04 -1.78
CA ASN A 95 -11.52 2.34 -3.15
C ASN A 95 -10.01 2.62 -3.22
N PRO A 96 -9.22 1.81 -3.96
CA PRO A 96 -7.78 2.03 -4.10
C PRO A 96 -7.41 3.43 -4.64
N GLY A 97 -8.31 4.08 -5.39
CA GLY A 97 -8.12 5.44 -5.88
C GLY A 97 -8.19 6.49 -4.78
N ASN A 98 -9.10 6.32 -3.82
CA ASN A 98 -9.21 7.19 -2.66
C ASN A 98 -8.01 7.02 -1.73
N PHE A 99 -7.57 5.77 -1.49
CA PHE A 99 -6.37 5.49 -0.73
C PHE A 99 -5.14 6.23 -1.32
N LEU A 100 -4.93 6.16 -2.63
CA LEU A 100 -3.80 6.85 -3.27
C LEU A 100 -3.82 8.37 -3.07
N ARG A 101 -5.00 8.99 -3.10
CA ARG A 101 -5.14 10.44 -2.86
C ARG A 101 -4.87 10.81 -1.41
N ILE A 102 -5.39 10.02 -0.47
CA ILE A 102 -5.17 10.22 0.97
C ILE A 102 -3.68 10.00 1.29
N ALA A 103 -3.10 8.90 0.83
CA ALA A 103 -1.69 8.59 1.02
C ALA A 103 -0.77 9.72 0.49
N ALA A 104 -1.07 10.28 -0.68
CA ALA A 104 -0.28 11.39 -1.24
C ALA A 104 -0.27 12.64 -0.36
N LYS A 105 -1.38 12.91 0.35
CA LYS A 105 -1.50 14.05 1.28
C LYS A 105 -0.86 13.76 2.64
N LEU A 106 -0.96 12.53 3.12
CA LEU A 106 -0.47 12.14 4.45
C LEU A 106 1.05 11.88 4.49
N LEU A 107 1.63 11.35 3.41
CA LEU A 107 3.05 10.93 3.41
C LEU A 107 4.03 12.04 3.80
N PRO A 108 3.93 13.30 3.34
CA PRO A 108 4.83 14.36 3.78
C PRO A 108 4.79 14.58 5.30
N TRP A 109 3.59 14.57 5.89
CA TRP A 109 3.39 14.74 7.33
C TRP A 109 3.89 13.52 8.12
N LEU A 110 3.66 12.33 7.62
CA LEU A 110 4.17 11.10 8.21
C LEU A 110 5.70 11.09 8.22
N TRP A 111 6.36 11.49 7.12
CA TRP A 111 7.80 11.61 7.08
C TRP A 111 8.34 12.67 8.03
N GLY A 112 7.71 13.84 8.06
CA GLY A 112 8.09 14.93 8.98
C GLY A 112 7.96 14.51 10.44
N SER A 113 6.84 13.91 10.83
CA SER A 113 6.61 13.43 12.19
C SER A 113 7.52 12.27 12.57
N THR A 114 7.79 11.34 11.64
CA THR A 114 8.75 10.24 11.85
C THR A 114 10.15 10.78 12.11
N ALA A 115 10.63 11.68 11.24
CA ALA A 115 11.95 12.30 11.40
C ALA A 115 12.08 13.07 12.72
N PHE A 116 11.06 13.85 13.08
CA PHE A 116 11.03 14.59 14.34
C PHE A 116 11.04 13.64 15.54
N ALA A 117 10.23 12.59 15.54
CA ALA A 117 10.20 11.62 16.63
C ALA A 117 11.53 10.88 16.79
N PHE A 118 12.20 10.51 15.67
CA PHE A 118 13.54 9.92 15.74
C PHE A 118 14.58 10.91 16.26
N ALA A 119 14.57 12.16 15.81
CA ALA A 119 15.50 13.17 16.30
C ALA A 119 15.35 13.37 17.82
N LEU A 120 14.11 13.50 18.30
CA LEU A 120 13.82 13.65 19.73
C LEU A 120 14.18 12.38 20.52
N GLY A 121 13.84 11.19 20.01
CA GLY A 121 14.14 9.92 20.64
C GLY A 121 15.64 9.64 20.73
N LEU A 122 16.39 9.92 19.66
CA LEU A 122 17.85 9.80 19.67
C LEU A 122 18.49 10.80 20.62
N PHE A 123 18.05 12.06 20.61
CA PHE A 123 18.51 13.03 21.60
C PHE A 123 18.29 12.52 23.03
N GLY A 124 17.10 12.01 23.32
CA GLY A 124 16.78 11.44 24.63
C GLY A 124 17.61 10.21 24.98
N THR A 125 17.89 9.35 23.99
CA THR A 125 18.76 8.16 24.17
C THR A 125 20.17 8.53 24.61
N PHE A 126 20.74 9.58 24.03
CA PHE A 126 22.09 10.05 24.42
C PHE A 126 22.09 10.88 25.69
N ALA A 127 21.00 11.59 25.99
CA ALA A 127 20.84 12.37 27.22
C ALA A 127 20.47 11.50 28.44
N ALA A 128 19.94 10.28 28.23
CA ALA A 128 19.59 9.37 29.31
C ALA A 128 20.84 8.93 30.10
N PRO A 129 20.75 8.82 31.45
CA PRO A 129 21.85 8.32 32.25
C PRO A 129 22.15 6.86 31.92
N PRO A 130 23.41 6.40 32.13
CA PRO A 130 23.75 4.98 32.05
C PRO A 130 23.01 4.19 33.14
N ASP A 131 22.71 2.92 32.87
CA ASP A 131 22.10 2.03 33.85
C ASP A 131 23.14 1.59 34.88
N TYR A 132 22.70 1.42 36.13
CA TYR A 132 23.60 1.05 37.23
C TYR A 132 24.19 -0.36 37.11
N GLN A 133 23.50 -1.30 36.41
CA GLN A 133 24.02 -2.65 36.18
C GLN A 133 24.63 -2.81 34.78
N GLN A 134 24.01 -2.18 33.77
CA GLN A 134 24.33 -2.40 32.37
C GLN A 134 25.27 -1.33 31.80
N GLY A 135 25.47 -0.23 32.51
CA GLY A 135 26.23 0.91 32.00
C GLY A 135 25.65 1.45 30.68
N GLU A 136 26.53 1.74 29.74
CA GLU A 136 26.17 2.29 28.41
C GLU A 136 25.49 1.26 27.52
N THR A 137 25.57 -0.05 27.78
CA THR A 137 24.95 -1.08 26.93
C THR A 137 23.42 -1.03 26.97
N VAL A 138 22.84 -0.38 27.99
CA VAL A 138 21.40 -0.11 28.08
C VAL A 138 20.90 0.69 26.89
N ARG A 139 21.73 1.45 26.18
CA ARG A 139 21.31 2.23 25.00
C ARG A 139 20.78 1.36 23.86
N ILE A 140 21.19 0.08 23.83
CA ILE A 140 20.64 -0.89 22.88
C ILE A 140 19.12 -1.08 23.07
N MET A 141 18.61 -0.92 24.31
CA MET A 141 17.20 -1.00 24.64
C MET A 141 16.33 -0.08 23.76
N TYR A 142 16.82 1.14 23.48
CA TYR A 142 16.08 2.14 22.70
C TYR A 142 15.91 1.79 21.21
N ILE A 143 16.62 0.79 20.74
CA ILE A 143 16.47 0.22 19.38
C ILE A 143 15.74 -1.12 19.47
N HIS A 144 16.18 -2.00 20.38
CA HIS A 144 15.69 -3.37 20.49
C HIS A 144 14.22 -3.45 20.87
N VAL A 145 13.82 -2.76 21.93
CA VAL A 145 12.46 -2.83 22.46
C VAL A 145 11.44 -2.23 21.47
N PRO A 146 11.66 -1.02 20.88
CA PRO A 146 10.80 -0.51 19.84
C PRO A 146 10.72 -1.41 18.60
N ALA A 147 11.83 -2.03 18.19
CA ALA A 147 11.83 -2.97 17.07
C ALA A 147 10.97 -4.21 17.37
N ALA A 148 11.07 -4.77 18.58
CA ALA A 148 10.25 -5.90 19.03
C ALA A 148 8.76 -5.54 19.05
N TRP A 149 8.40 -4.39 19.61
CA TRP A 149 7.00 -3.92 19.63
C TRP A 149 6.44 -3.74 18.22
N THR A 150 7.24 -3.14 17.32
CA THR A 150 6.83 -2.89 15.95
C THR A 150 6.74 -4.17 15.13
N ALA A 151 7.61 -5.16 15.37
CA ALA A 151 7.51 -6.47 14.76
C ALA A 151 6.19 -7.18 15.11
N MET A 152 5.82 -7.16 16.40
CA MET A 152 4.54 -7.72 16.86
C MET A 152 3.34 -6.93 16.35
N LEU A 153 3.42 -5.60 16.33
CA LEU A 153 2.39 -4.72 15.78
C LEU A 153 2.15 -5.01 14.30
N ALA A 154 3.22 -5.12 13.50
CA ALA A 154 3.13 -5.44 12.08
C ALA A 154 2.45 -6.80 11.84
N TYR A 155 2.77 -7.81 12.64
CA TYR A 155 2.13 -9.13 12.52
C TYR A 155 0.65 -9.08 12.91
N THR A 156 0.32 -8.42 14.00
CA THR A 156 -1.07 -8.22 14.44
C THR A 156 -1.89 -7.50 13.36
N PHE A 157 -1.31 -6.46 12.76
CA PHE A 157 -1.92 -5.74 11.66
C PHE A 157 -2.14 -6.63 10.42
N MET A 158 -1.18 -7.52 10.11
CA MET A 158 -1.34 -8.52 9.06
C MET A 158 -2.47 -9.51 9.37
N ALA A 159 -2.58 -9.99 10.63
CA ALA A 159 -3.63 -10.92 11.04
C ALA A 159 -5.03 -10.29 10.92
N VAL A 160 -5.19 -9.02 11.33
CA VAL A 160 -6.44 -8.28 11.14
C VAL A 160 -6.75 -8.10 9.64
N SER A 161 -5.73 -7.81 8.83
CA SER A 161 -5.89 -7.70 7.38
C SER A 161 -6.22 -9.05 6.74
N ALA A 162 -5.67 -10.16 7.27
CA ALA A 162 -5.98 -11.52 6.83
C ALA A 162 -7.46 -11.87 7.06
N LEU A 163 -8.00 -11.52 8.22
CA LEU A 163 -9.44 -11.64 8.48
C LEU A 163 -10.26 -10.82 7.48
N GLY A 164 -9.84 -9.57 7.23
CA GLY A 164 -10.48 -8.69 6.24
C GLY A 164 -10.45 -9.26 4.82
N SER A 165 -9.36 -9.93 4.44
CA SER A 165 -9.20 -10.60 3.15
C SER A 165 -10.11 -11.82 3.04
N LEU A 166 -10.14 -12.69 4.06
CA LEU A 166 -10.91 -13.94 4.02
C LEU A 166 -12.41 -13.71 4.13
N VAL A 167 -12.85 -12.81 5.04
CA VAL A 167 -14.27 -12.58 5.32
C VAL A 167 -14.90 -11.69 4.25
N TRP A 168 -14.27 -10.54 3.95
CA TRP A 168 -14.83 -9.55 3.02
C TRP A 168 -14.20 -9.57 1.62
N ARG A 169 -13.18 -10.42 1.38
CA ARG A 169 -12.45 -10.50 0.11
C ARG A 169 -12.00 -9.13 -0.40
N HIS A 170 -11.55 -8.28 0.52
CA HIS A 170 -11.27 -6.88 0.25
C HIS A 170 -9.89 -6.71 -0.40
N PRO A 171 -9.79 -6.13 -1.62
CA PRO A 171 -8.52 -6.07 -2.37
C PRO A 171 -7.43 -5.20 -1.71
N LEU A 172 -7.80 -4.24 -0.85
CA LEU A 172 -6.83 -3.48 -0.05
C LEU A 172 -6.28 -4.30 1.10
N ALA A 173 -7.05 -5.22 1.69
CA ALA A 173 -6.58 -6.10 2.75
C ALA A 173 -5.42 -6.99 2.26
N ASP A 174 -5.53 -7.53 1.03
CA ASP A 174 -4.45 -8.29 0.41
C ASP A 174 -3.21 -7.44 0.14
N ALA A 175 -3.40 -6.22 -0.36
CA ALA A 175 -2.31 -5.28 -0.60
C ALA A 175 -1.60 -4.90 0.71
N THR A 176 -2.36 -4.72 1.78
CA THR A 176 -1.91 -4.41 3.14
C THR A 176 -1.06 -5.54 3.72
N GLN A 177 -1.54 -6.79 3.65
CA GLN A 177 -0.77 -7.95 4.11
C GLN A 177 0.56 -8.08 3.37
N ARG A 178 0.51 -8.00 2.02
CA ARG A 178 1.71 -8.11 1.19
C ARG A 178 2.72 -7.00 1.48
N ALA A 179 2.26 -5.80 1.77
CA ALA A 179 3.09 -4.65 2.11
C ALA A 179 3.70 -4.76 3.51
N ALA A 180 2.99 -5.34 4.48
CA ALA A 180 3.42 -5.43 5.87
C ALA A 180 4.47 -6.53 6.11
N ALA A 181 4.43 -7.64 5.36
CA ALA A 181 5.29 -8.79 5.61
C ALA A 181 6.80 -8.47 5.56
N PRO A 182 7.34 -7.79 4.53
CA PRO A 182 8.77 -7.46 4.50
C PRO A 182 9.16 -6.44 5.58
N LEU A 183 8.27 -5.54 5.97
CA LEU A 183 8.51 -4.58 7.04
C LEU A 183 8.57 -5.28 8.39
N GLY A 184 7.63 -6.18 8.67
CA GLY A 184 7.62 -6.99 9.87
C GLY A 184 8.88 -7.87 9.98
N ALA A 185 9.31 -8.50 8.88
CA ALA A 185 10.56 -9.25 8.82
C ALA A 185 11.77 -8.38 9.17
N ALA A 186 11.84 -7.16 8.61
CA ALA A 186 12.95 -6.23 8.86
C ALA A 186 13.01 -5.82 10.34
N PHE A 187 11.89 -5.43 10.96
CA PHE A 187 11.86 -5.10 12.39
C PHE A 187 12.18 -6.30 13.28
N THR A 188 11.73 -7.49 12.90
CA THR A 188 12.06 -8.72 13.64
C THR A 188 13.57 -9.04 13.54
N LEU A 189 14.17 -8.84 12.37
CA LEU A 189 15.62 -9.00 12.19
C LEU A 189 16.40 -8.00 13.04
N VAL A 190 16.02 -6.72 13.05
CA VAL A 190 16.63 -5.69 13.91
C VAL A 190 16.52 -6.10 15.38
N CYS A 191 15.34 -6.60 15.80
CA CYS A 191 15.14 -7.10 17.15
C CYS A 191 16.09 -8.28 17.47
N LEU A 192 16.21 -9.28 16.60
CA LEU A 192 17.10 -10.43 16.80
C LEU A 192 18.56 -10.03 16.89
N VAL A 193 19.04 -9.19 15.97
CA VAL A 193 20.43 -8.73 15.94
C VAL A 193 20.76 -7.89 17.18
N THR A 194 19.95 -6.90 17.49
CA THR A 194 20.19 -6.02 18.65
C THR A 194 20.03 -6.77 19.97
N GLY A 195 19.10 -7.72 20.04
CA GLY A 195 18.94 -8.60 21.22
C GLY A 195 20.16 -9.50 21.44
N SER A 196 20.70 -10.08 20.37
CA SER A 196 21.93 -10.86 20.41
C SER A 196 23.13 -10.04 20.89
N LEU A 197 23.29 -8.83 20.36
CA LEU A 197 24.36 -7.90 20.77
C LEU A 197 24.21 -7.47 22.24
N TRP A 198 22.99 -7.25 22.69
CA TRP A 198 22.71 -6.88 24.09
C TRP A 198 22.84 -8.06 25.03
N GLY A 199 22.52 -9.28 24.58
CA GLY A 199 22.67 -10.50 25.37
C GLY A 199 24.12 -10.79 25.76
N LYS A 200 25.09 -10.48 24.91
CA LYS A 200 26.50 -10.77 25.18
C LYS A 200 27.03 -10.13 26.48
N PRO A 201 26.88 -8.82 26.72
CA PRO A 201 27.31 -8.22 27.99
C PRO A 201 26.40 -8.62 29.16
N MET A 202 25.13 -8.96 28.94
CA MET A 202 24.21 -9.28 30.02
C MET A 202 24.25 -10.73 30.49
N TRP A 203 24.46 -11.66 29.56
CA TRP A 203 24.36 -13.11 29.81
C TRP A 203 25.65 -13.87 29.47
N GLY A 204 26.67 -13.18 28.97
CA GLY A 204 27.91 -13.80 28.54
C GLY A 204 27.87 -14.51 27.20
N THR A 205 26.71 -14.57 26.57
CA THR A 205 26.50 -15.25 25.28
C THR A 205 25.62 -14.42 24.32
N TYR A 206 25.80 -14.61 23.02
CA TYR A 206 24.99 -13.95 22.00
C TYR A 206 23.62 -14.60 21.84
N TRP A 207 23.47 -15.88 22.20
CA TRP A 207 22.26 -16.63 21.96
C TRP A 207 22.03 -17.70 23.02
N VAL A 208 20.78 -17.85 23.42
CA VAL A 208 20.29 -18.95 24.26
C VAL A 208 18.98 -19.46 23.64
N TRP A 209 18.83 -20.77 23.61
CA TRP A 209 17.58 -21.39 23.12
C TRP A 209 16.50 -21.35 24.18
N ASP A 210 16.13 -20.16 24.61
CA ASP A 210 14.98 -19.98 25.49
C ASP A 210 13.69 -19.75 24.69
N ALA A 211 12.56 -19.77 25.39
CA ALA A 211 11.26 -19.65 24.75
C ALA A 211 11.06 -18.30 24.05
N ARG A 212 11.62 -17.21 24.58
CA ARG A 212 11.46 -15.87 23.99
C ARG A 212 12.32 -15.70 22.73
N LEU A 213 13.60 -16.00 22.80
CA LEU A 213 14.48 -15.85 21.62
C LEU A 213 14.01 -16.76 20.49
N THR A 214 13.69 -18.03 20.84
CA THR A 214 13.21 -19.02 19.87
C THR A 214 11.90 -18.61 19.23
N SER A 215 10.93 -18.12 19.99
CA SER A 215 9.64 -17.70 19.43
C SER A 215 9.75 -16.46 18.53
N VAL A 216 10.67 -15.53 18.83
CA VAL A 216 10.96 -14.38 17.95
C VAL A 216 11.67 -14.83 16.67
N LEU A 217 12.59 -15.82 16.76
CA LEU A 217 13.21 -16.42 15.57
C LEU A 217 12.14 -17.12 14.71
N VAL A 218 11.23 -17.89 15.32
CA VAL A 218 10.10 -18.50 14.62
C VAL A 218 9.23 -17.44 13.95
N LEU A 219 8.95 -16.31 14.61
CA LEU A 219 8.23 -15.18 14.01
C LEU A 219 8.93 -14.66 12.76
N PHE A 220 10.26 -14.52 12.79
CA PHE A 220 11.05 -14.11 11.63
C PHE A 220 10.91 -15.11 10.47
N LEU A 221 11.03 -16.41 10.75
CA LEU A 221 10.87 -17.47 9.75
C LEU A 221 9.46 -17.50 9.17
N ILE A 222 8.43 -17.26 9.99
CA ILE A 222 7.04 -17.13 9.53
C ILE A 222 6.93 -15.96 8.54
N TYR A 223 7.49 -14.79 8.84
CA TYR A 223 7.51 -13.66 7.91
C TYR A 223 8.18 -14.03 6.57
N LEU A 224 9.34 -14.68 6.61
CA LEU A 224 10.02 -15.14 5.40
C LEU A 224 9.17 -16.13 4.60
N GLY A 225 8.52 -17.07 5.28
CA GLY A 225 7.59 -18.02 4.66
C GLY A 225 6.41 -17.34 3.99
N LEU A 226 5.81 -16.33 4.62
CA LEU A 226 4.70 -15.56 4.04
C LEU A 226 5.17 -14.75 2.81
N ILE A 227 6.37 -14.17 2.85
CA ILE A 227 6.97 -13.47 1.70
C ILE A 227 7.20 -14.45 0.54
N ALA A 228 7.78 -15.63 0.83
CA ALA A 228 8.01 -16.66 -0.16
C ALA A 228 6.69 -17.15 -0.79
N LEU A 229 5.66 -17.37 0.03
CA LEU A 229 4.35 -17.82 -0.44
C LEU A 229 3.68 -16.81 -1.40
N TRP A 230 3.85 -15.50 -1.15
CA TRP A 230 3.42 -14.46 -2.09
C TRP A 230 4.17 -14.46 -3.41
N GLN A 231 5.39 -15.00 -3.47
CA GLN A 231 6.23 -15.01 -4.66
C GLN A 231 6.03 -16.28 -5.48
N THR A 232 5.72 -17.40 -4.83
CA THR A 232 5.62 -18.73 -5.48
C THR A 232 4.26 -18.99 -6.11
N ILE A 233 3.18 -18.41 -5.59
CA ILE A 233 1.83 -18.64 -6.13
C ILE A 233 1.53 -17.58 -7.19
N GLU A 234 1.40 -18.00 -8.45
CA GLU A 234 1.17 -17.12 -9.59
C GLU A 234 -0.19 -16.43 -9.58
N ASP A 235 -1.25 -17.18 -9.18
CA ASP A 235 -2.61 -16.63 -9.06
C ASP A 235 -2.73 -15.72 -7.82
N PRO A 236 -2.97 -14.41 -8.00
CA PRO A 236 -3.02 -13.47 -6.88
C PRO A 236 -4.13 -13.77 -5.86
N SER A 237 -5.24 -14.37 -6.29
CA SER A 237 -6.37 -14.67 -5.41
C SER A 237 -6.10 -15.89 -4.56
N ARG A 238 -5.47 -16.91 -5.13
CA ARG A 238 -5.00 -18.11 -4.41
C ARG A 238 -3.88 -17.74 -3.44
N ALA A 239 -2.90 -16.92 -3.88
CA ALA A 239 -1.84 -16.41 -3.03
C ALA A 239 -2.41 -15.67 -1.81
N ALA A 240 -3.32 -14.72 -2.01
CA ALA A 240 -3.95 -13.96 -0.94
C ALA A 240 -4.64 -14.86 0.07
N ARG A 241 -5.40 -15.85 -0.38
CA ARG A 241 -6.09 -16.81 0.50
C ARG A 241 -5.11 -17.68 1.29
N ALA A 242 -4.11 -18.25 0.63
CA ALA A 242 -3.10 -19.09 1.27
C ALA A 242 -2.31 -18.31 2.33
N VAL A 243 -1.83 -17.10 1.98
CA VAL A 243 -1.11 -16.24 2.92
C VAL A 243 -2.00 -15.81 4.07
N SER A 244 -3.27 -15.47 3.83
CA SER A 244 -4.19 -15.09 4.92
C SER A 244 -4.39 -16.23 5.93
N ILE A 245 -4.58 -17.46 5.45
CA ILE A 245 -4.71 -18.65 6.32
C ILE A 245 -3.40 -18.84 7.11
N MET A 246 -2.25 -18.84 6.43
CA MET A 246 -0.95 -19.03 7.08
C MET A 246 -0.62 -17.90 8.07
N THR A 247 -1.04 -16.65 7.79
CA THR A 247 -0.90 -15.53 8.72
C THR A 247 -1.70 -15.78 10.01
N LEU A 248 -2.94 -16.26 9.90
CA LEU A 248 -3.76 -16.57 11.08
C LEU A 248 -3.24 -17.77 11.87
N VAL A 249 -2.74 -18.80 11.18
CA VAL A 249 -2.07 -19.94 11.84
C VAL A 249 -0.80 -19.44 12.58
N GLY A 250 0.03 -18.65 11.92
CA GLY A 250 1.23 -18.10 12.54
C GLY A 250 0.95 -17.12 13.67
N PHE A 251 -0.27 -16.54 13.75
CA PHE A 251 -0.66 -15.66 14.84
C PHE A 251 -0.69 -16.36 16.19
N ILE A 252 -0.78 -17.69 16.23
CA ILE A 252 -0.66 -18.51 17.45
C ILE A 252 0.69 -18.28 18.14
N ASN A 253 1.74 -17.92 17.37
CA ASN A 253 3.05 -17.60 17.93
C ASN A 253 3.08 -16.26 18.70
N MET A 254 2.12 -15.35 18.47
CA MET A 254 2.11 -14.04 19.11
C MET A 254 1.94 -14.07 20.64
N PRO A 255 0.94 -14.82 21.20
CA PRO A 255 0.87 -15.01 22.65
C PRO A 255 2.11 -15.73 23.21
N ILE A 256 2.72 -16.66 22.46
CA ILE A 256 3.95 -17.32 22.90
C ILE A 256 5.07 -16.29 23.04
N VAL A 257 5.30 -15.43 22.05
CA VAL A 257 6.28 -14.33 22.15
C VAL A 257 5.95 -13.44 23.36
N LYS A 258 4.69 -13.04 23.54
CA LYS A 258 4.28 -12.10 24.60
C LYS A 258 4.44 -12.68 25.99
N PHE A 259 4.01 -13.90 26.21
CA PHE A 259 3.91 -14.53 27.54
C PHE A 259 4.99 -15.57 27.82
N SER A 260 5.98 -15.70 26.91
CA SER A 260 7.07 -16.67 27.06
C SER A 260 7.80 -16.56 28.41
N VAL A 261 7.97 -15.34 28.93
CA VAL A 261 8.66 -15.09 30.22
C VAL A 261 7.78 -15.49 31.40
N ASP A 262 6.48 -15.43 31.26
CA ASP A 262 5.54 -15.79 32.32
C ASP A 262 5.30 -17.32 32.38
N TRP A 263 5.41 -17.99 31.20
CA TRP A 263 5.13 -19.42 31.08
C TRP A 263 6.36 -20.33 31.22
N TRP A 264 7.56 -19.81 30.91
CA TRP A 264 8.80 -20.58 30.94
C TRP A 264 9.92 -19.80 31.62
N ASN A 265 10.90 -20.52 32.16
CA ASN A 265 12.14 -19.90 32.61
C ASN A 265 12.94 -19.39 31.43
N THR A 266 13.21 -18.10 31.39
CA THR A 266 14.01 -17.44 30.34
C THR A 266 15.01 -16.50 31.01
N LEU A 267 16.08 -16.14 30.28
CA LEU A 267 17.01 -15.10 30.72
C LEU A 267 16.44 -13.68 30.56
N HIS A 268 15.33 -13.54 29.81
CA HIS A 268 14.69 -12.25 29.62
C HIS A 268 13.97 -11.78 30.87
N GLN A 269 14.04 -10.48 31.10
CA GLN A 269 13.29 -9.83 32.18
C GLN A 269 11.77 -9.86 31.91
N PRO A 270 10.94 -9.93 32.95
CA PRO A 270 9.50 -9.71 32.84
C PRO A 270 9.19 -8.33 32.24
N ALA A 271 7.91 -8.12 31.88
CA ALA A 271 7.47 -6.83 31.34
C ALA A 271 7.87 -5.69 32.28
N SER A 272 8.68 -4.74 31.78
CA SER A 272 9.23 -3.65 32.59
C SER A 272 8.51 -2.32 32.36
N VAL A 273 7.89 -2.10 31.18
CA VAL A 273 7.26 -0.84 30.79
C VAL A 273 5.78 -0.83 31.14
N PHE A 274 5.03 -1.80 30.65
CA PHE A 274 3.58 -1.88 30.84
C PHE A 274 3.25 -2.88 31.94
N ARG A 275 3.13 -2.40 33.19
CA ARG A 275 2.79 -3.17 34.38
C ARG A 275 1.63 -2.49 35.10
N MET A 276 0.84 -3.29 35.83
CA MET A 276 -0.29 -2.77 36.64
C MET A 276 0.19 -1.85 37.77
N GLU A 277 1.40 -2.09 38.28
CA GLU A 277 2.03 -1.36 39.37
C GLU A 277 2.83 -0.13 38.90
N GLY A 278 2.77 0.19 37.60
CA GLY A 278 3.61 1.22 36.96
C GLY A 278 4.91 0.65 36.37
N SER A 279 5.62 1.49 35.61
CA SER A 279 6.88 1.11 34.96
C SER A 279 7.98 0.84 36.00
N ALA A 280 8.75 -0.24 35.80
CA ALA A 280 9.96 -0.52 36.57
C ALA A 280 11.17 0.27 36.09
N ILE A 281 11.06 1.01 34.97
CA ILE A 281 12.13 1.80 34.38
C ILE A 281 12.06 3.23 34.93
N ALA A 282 13.20 3.80 35.34
CA ALA A 282 13.29 5.17 35.82
C ALA A 282 12.76 6.16 34.74
N GLY A 283 12.07 7.21 35.17
CA GLY A 283 11.44 8.16 34.26
C GLY A 283 12.40 8.81 33.27
N SER A 284 13.65 9.06 33.69
CA SER A 284 14.72 9.59 32.83
C SER A 284 15.09 8.69 31.65
N MET A 285 14.89 7.37 31.80
CA MET A 285 15.14 6.37 30.76
C MET A 285 13.85 5.95 30.04
N LEU A 286 12.71 6.06 30.71
CA LEU A 286 11.42 5.63 30.17
C LEU A 286 10.93 6.55 29.04
N TRP A 287 11.02 7.90 29.20
CA TRP A 287 10.51 8.81 28.19
C TRP A 287 11.22 8.69 26.83
N PRO A 288 12.57 8.52 26.73
CA PRO A 288 13.20 8.28 25.44
C PRO A 288 12.75 6.96 24.82
N LEU A 289 12.53 5.93 25.64
CA LEU A 289 12.06 4.63 25.18
C LEU A 289 10.64 4.75 24.54
N ILE A 290 9.75 5.49 25.19
CA ILE A 290 8.40 5.70 24.66
C ILE A 290 8.45 6.52 23.37
N VAL A 291 9.28 7.57 23.32
CA VAL A 291 9.46 8.38 22.10
C VAL A 291 10.04 7.53 20.96
N MET A 292 11.03 6.68 21.24
CA MET A 292 11.55 5.73 20.24
C MET A 292 10.50 4.71 19.81
N GLY A 293 9.67 4.21 20.72
CA GLY A 293 8.53 3.36 20.38
C GLY A 293 7.55 4.04 19.43
N LEU A 294 7.24 5.31 19.69
CA LEU A 294 6.43 6.13 18.78
C LEU A 294 7.12 6.34 17.43
N ALA A 295 8.42 6.64 17.42
CA ALA A 295 9.21 6.84 16.20
C ALA A 295 9.20 5.60 15.31
N TYR A 296 9.40 4.41 15.88
CA TYR A 296 9.34 3.13 15.16
C TYR A 296 7.93 2.84 14.65
N THR A 297 6.90 3.14 15.43
CA THR A 297 5.50 2.98 15.00
C THR A 297 5.18 3.92 13.83
N LEU A 298 5.59 5.19 13.90
CA LEU A 298 5.44 6.15 12.80
C LEU A 298 6.23 5.72 11.56
N LEU A 299 7.44 5.19 11.74
CA LEU A 299 8.23 4.62 10.65
C LEU A 299 7.50 3.46 9.98
N PHE A 300 6.98 2.53 10.76
CA PHE A 300 6.18 1.42 10.23
C PHE A 300 4.97 1.93 9.43
N VAL A 301 4.19 2.85 9.98
CA VAL A 301 3.02 3.41 9.30
C VAL A 301 3.43 4.11 8.01
N THR A 302 4.49 4.93 8.04
CA THR A 302 5.00 5.66 6.87
C THR A 302 5.42 4.71 5.75
N LEU A 303 6.27 3.74 6.07
CA LEU A 303 6.76 2.74 5.12
C LEU A 303 5.64 1.83 4.63
N HIS A 304 4.68 1.49 5.51
CA HIS A 304 3.54 0.66 5.15
C HIS A 304 2.62 1.37 4.16
N VAL A 305 2.27 2.63 4.39
CA VAL A 305 1.47 3.45 3.45
C VAL A 305 2.16 3.55 2.09
N MET A 306 3.50 3.74 2.07
CA MET A 306 4.29 3.73 0.82
C MET A 306 4.24 2.37 0.14
N ALA A 307 4.43 1.28 0.88
CA ALA A 307 4.44 -0.08 0.35
C ALA A 307 3.08 -0.48 -0.23
N VAL A 308 1.97 -0.14 0.44
CA VAL A 308 0.61 -0.35 -0.08
C VAL A 308 0.36 0.48 -1.34
N ARG A 309 0.79 1.75 -1.36
CA ARG A 309 0.73 2.60 -2.56
C ARG A 309 1.48 1.96 -3.73
N ASN A 310 2.70 1.50 -3.50
CA ASN A 310 3.52 0.84 -4.52
C ASN A 310 2.86 -0.45 -5.02
N GLU A 311 2.28 -1.26 -4.14
CA GLU A 311 1.57 -2.49 -4.51
C GLU A 311 0.33 -2.19 -5.38
N ILE A 312 -0.46 -1.16 -5.04
CA ILE A 312 -1.61 -0.74 -5.85
C ILE A 312 -1.14 -0.28 -7.25
N MET A 313 -0.06 0.51 -7.33
CA MET A 313 0.49 0.97 -8.60
C MET A 313 1.04 -0.19 -9.43
N ARG A 314 1.75 -1.13 -8.81
CA ARG A 314 2.25 -2.36 -9.46
C ARG A 314 1.12 -3.19 -10.06
N ARG A 315 0.03 -3.39 -9.32
CA ARG A 315 -1.17 -4.10 -9.82
C ARG A 315 -1.82 -3.38 -10.99
N ARG A 316 -1.86 -2.03 -10.98
CA ARG A 316 -2.39 -1.23 -12.09
C ARG A 316 -1.52 -1.34 -13.33
N SER A 317 -0.19 -1.19 -13.19
CA SER A 317 0.76 -1.30 -14.31
C SER A 317 0.69 -2.67 -14.97
N ARG A 318 0.63 -3.76 -14.16
CA ARG A 318 0.49 -5.12 -14.68
C ARG A 318 -0.80 -5.30 -15.49
N ARG A 319 -1.93 -4.79 -14.97
CA ARG A 319 -3.22 -4.87 -15.71
C ARG A 319 -3.16 -4.09 -17.02
N LEU A 320 -2.56 -2.91 -17.02
CA LEU A 320 -2.40 -2.10 -18.22
C LEU A 320 -1.52 -2.81 -19.25
N ALA A 321 -0.39 -3.40 -18.83
CA ALA A 321 0.50 -4.15 -19.71
C ALA A 321 -0.21 -5.32 -20.39
N ILE A 322 -1.02 -6.10 -19.64
CA ILE A 322 -1.81 -7.20 -20.20
C ILE A 322 -2.84 -6.68 -21.21
N THR A 323 -3.52 -5.58 -20.90
CA THR A 323 -4.52 -4.99 -21.82
C THR A 323 -3.86 -4.48 -23.12
N LEU A 324 -2.68 -3.87 -23.02
CA LEU A 324 -1.94 -3.38 -24.18
C LEU A 324 -1.39 -4.54 -25.03
N ALA A 325 -0.88 -5.59 -24.42
CA ALA A 325 -0.44 -6.78 -25.12
C ALA A 325 -1.59 -7.43 -25.91
N ALA A 326 -2.75 -7.61 -25.27
CA ALA A 326 -3.94 -8.14 -25.92
C ALA A 326 -4.49 -7.24 -27.06
N ALA A 327 -4.31 -5.92 -26.98
CA ALA A 327 -4.70 -4.98 -28.02
C ALA A 327 -3.69 -4.92 -29.20
N GLY A 328 -2.41 -5.20 -28.95
CA GLY A 328 -1.35 -5.16 -29.95
C GLY A 328 -1.32 -6.37 -30.90
N GLU A 329 -1.71 -7.56 -30.41
CA GLU A 329 -1.75 -8.77 -31.25
C GLU A 329 -2.64 -8.64 -32.51
N PRO A 330 -3.91 -8.19 -32.45
CA PRO A 330 -4.73 -8.04 -33.64
C PRO A 330 -4.27 -6.91 -34.58
N ALA A 331 -3.57 -5.89 -34.08
CA ALA A 331 -3.03 -4.79 -34.89
C ALA A 331 -1.80 -5.24 -35.68
N MET A 332 -0.92 -6.05 -35.09
CA MET A 332 0.29 -6.59 -35.73
C MET A 332 -0.07 -7.65 -36.78
N ALA A 333 -1.07 -8.51 -36.50
CA ALA A 333 -1.58 -9.49 -37.45
C ALA A 333 -2.19 -8.84 -38.73
N ARG A 334 -2.74 -7.64 -38.63
CA ARG A 334 -3.27 -6.88 -39.77
C ARG A 334 -2.21 -6.12 -40.57
N MET A 335 -1.03 -5.90 -39.98
CA MET A 335 0.10 -5.21 -40.65
C MET A 335 1.03 -6.16 -41.40
N LEU A 336 0.95 -7.45 -41.15
CA LEU A 336 1.72 -8.44 -41.92
C LEU A 336 1.07 -8.61 -43.31
N PRO A 337 1.82 -8.44 -44.41
CA PRO A 337 1.29 -8.73 -45.75
C PRO A 337 0.88 -10.19 -45.83
N ALA A 338 -0.23 -10.46 -46.51
CA ALA A 338 -0.77 -11.84 -46.67
C ALA A 338 0.22 -12.83 -47.35
N GLU A 339 1.34 -12.34 -47.88
CA GLU A 339 2.40 -13.12 -48.52
C GLU A 339 3.36 -13.81 -47.53
N VAL A 340 3.29 -13.52 -46.23
CA VAL A 340 4.18 -14.17 -45.21
C VAL A 340 3.43 -15.27 -44.45
N ALA A 341 2.14 -15.46 -44.73
CA ALA A 341 1.28 -16.45 -44.08
C ALA A 341 1.00 -17.72 -44.91
N SER A 342 1.72 -17.92 -46.02
CA SER A 342 1.62 -19.12 -46.87
C SER A 342 2.83 -20.03 -46.74
#